data_b6a88073c680b0821abe863fe57a1c34
#
_entry.id   b6a88073c680b0821abe863fe57a1c34
#
_cell.length_a   1.000
_cell.length_b   1.000
_cell.length_c   1.000
_cell.angle_alpha   90.00
_cell.angle_beta   90.00
_cell.angle_gamma   90.00
#
_symmetry.space_group_name_H-M   'P 1'
#
loop_
_entity.id
_entity.type
_entity.pdbx_description
1 polymer ?
#
loop_
_entity_poly.entity_id
_entity_poly.type
_entity_poly.pdbx_seq_one_letter_code
_entity_poly.pdbx_strand_id
1 'polypeptide(L)'
;MNIKTSSSHKNMEPQRGFLYIVGTPIGNLEDLSSRALNILKNVSLVACEDTRQTKKIMNKFEFTNTLISFNQHNSLNKIPKMINDLIAGKSLALVSDAGMPSICDPGEDLVKEAKSKGLNIICIPGPCAAITALVSSGFPSSKFTFEGFLPKKKSEREKLLLEISKNEKTTTLFESPHRIKSCLLYTSDAADEP
;
A
#
# COMPACT_ATOMS: atom_id res chain seq x y z
N MET A 1 16.89 22.08 7.35
CA MET A 1 16.44 20.68 7.43
C MET A 1 17.40 19.83 6.59
N ASN A 2 18.37 19.13 7.19
CA ASN A 2 19.34 18.31 6.44
C ASN A 2 18.65 17.00 6.03
N ILE A 3 18.25 16.91 4.78
CA ILE A 3 17.75 15.66 4.20
C ILE A 3 18.97 14.76 3.94
N LYS A 4 19.23 13.81 4.84
CA LYS A 4 20.18 12.73 4.56
C LYS A 4 19.55 11.80 3.53
N THR A 5 19.94 11.95 2.27
CA THR A 5 19.63 10.96 1.23
C THR A 5 20.58 9.77 1.41
N SER A 6 20.07 8.67 1.98
CA SER A 6 20.82 7.41 1.95
C SER A 6 20.54 6.70 0.62
N SER A 7 21.57 6.47 -0.21
CA SER A 7 21.42 5.67 -1.41
C SER A 7 21.40 4.18 -1.05
N SER A 8 20.26 3.54 -1.26
CA SER A 8 20.01 2.14 -0.89
C SER A 8 20.84 1.10 -1.67
N HIS A 9 21.46 1.48 -2.80
CA HIS A 9 22.14 0.52 -3.67
C HIS A 9 23.61 0.23 -3.33
N LYS A 10 24.15 0.88 -2.29
CA LYS A 10 25.54 0.65 -1.83
C LYS A 10 25.67 -0.16 -0.54
N ASN A 11 24.58 -0.42 0.15
CA ASN A 11 24.60 -1.11 1.43
C ASN A 11 23.83 -2.44 1.35
N MET A 12 24.30 -3.44 2.07
CA MET A 12 23.55 -4.70 2.22
C MET A 12 22.23 -4.43 2.94
N GLU A 13 21.15 -4.93 2.37
CA GLU A 13 19.80 -4.84 2.94
C GLU A 13 19.35 -6.22 3.45
N PRO A 14 18.56 -6.29 4.53
CA PRO A 14 18.04 -5.17 5.33
C PRO A 14 19.05 -4.63 6.34
N GLN A 15 18.98 -3.31 6.60
CA GLN A 15 19.80 -2.65 7.61
C GLN A 15 19.07 -2.62 8.96
N ARG A 16 19.85 -2.59 10.04
CA ARG A 16 19.33 -2.51 11.41
C ARG A 16 18.64 -1.17 11.68
N GLY A 17 17.48 -1.21 12.36
CA GLY A 17 16.73 0.00 12.71
C GLY A 17 15.96 0.63 11.53
N PHE A 18 15.83 -0.05 10.40
CA PHE A 18 15.15 0.45 9.22
C PHE A 18 13.73 -0.11 9.11
N LEU A 19 12.80 0.76 8.73
CA LEU A 19 11.43 0.41 8.32
C LEU A 19 11.39 0.28 6.80
N TYR A 20 10.99 -0.88 6.30
CA TYR A 20 10.79 -1.17 4.88
C TYR A 20 9.31 -1.22 4.56
N ILE A 21 8.85 -0.35 3.66
CA ILE A 21 7.50 -0.39 3.11
C ILE A 21 7.58 -1.22 1.83
N VAL A 22 7.00 -2.40 1.82
CA VAL A 22 7.24 -3.39 0.76
C VAL A 22 5.97 -3.65 -0.03
N GLY A 23 6.01 -3.34 -1.34
CA GLY A 23 4.92 -3.67 -2.26
C GLY A 23 4.82 -5.17 -2.48
N THR A 24 3.59 -5.69 -2.43
CA THR A 24 3.27 -7.12 -2.61
C THR A 24 2.49 -7.34 -3.91
N PRO A 25 2.43 -8.58 -4.42
CA PRO A 25 1.69 -8.91 -5.63
C PRO A 25 0.20 -8.58 -5.55
N ILE A 26 -0.40 -8.17 -6.68
CA ILE A 26 -1.83 -7.79 -6.80
C ILE A 26 -2.66 -8.84 -7.56
N GLY A 27 -2.16 -10.06 -7.72
CA GLY A 27 -2.85 -11.14 -8.41
C GLY A 27 -1.91 -12.24 -8.90
N ASN A 28 -0.69 -11.88 -9.30
CA ASN A 28 0.33 -12.85 -9.72
C ASN A 28 1.51 -12.80 -8.73
N LEU A 29 1.79 -13.90 -8.05
CA LEU A 29 2.88 -13.97 -7.07
C LEU A 29 4.28 -13.73 -7.68
N GLU A 30 4.46 -13.96 -8.97
CA GLU A 30 5.71 -13.70 -9.69
C GLU A 30 6.05 -12.19 -9.82
N ASP A 31 5.07 -11.29 -9.56
CA ASP A 31 5.32 -9.84 -9.55
C ASP A 31 6.07 -9.35 -8.30
N LEU A 32 6.41 -10.26 -7.38
CA LEU A 32 7.25 -9.91 -6.24
C LEU A 32 8.69 -9.69 -6.70
N SER A 33 9.21 -8.47 -6.51
CA SER A 33 10.59 -8.18 -6.90
C SER A 33 11.59 -8.98 -6.06
N SER A 34 12.75 -9.32 -6.64
CA SER A 34 13.85 -9.99 -5.93
C SER A 34 14.32 -9.22 -4.70
N ARG A 35 14.28 -7.87 -4.76
CA ARG A 35 14.62 -7.01 -3.63
C ARG A 35 13.57 -7.11 -2.52
N ALA A 36 12.27 -7.09 -2.86
CA ALA A 36 11.19 -7.29 -1.90
C ALA A 36 11.32 -8.66 -1.22
N LEU A 37 11.57 -9.71 -1.98
CA LEU A 37 11.79 -11.05 -1.45
C LEU A 37 12.98 -11.11 -0.49
N ASN A 38 14.12 -10.48 -0.85
CA ASN A 38 15.29 -10.42 0.03
C ASN A 38 14.98 -9.70 1.35
N ILE A 39 14.26 -8.57 1.31
CA ILE A 39 13.84 -7.86 2.51
C ILE A 39 12.94 -8.74 3.38
N LEU A 40 11.88 -9.33 2.80
CA LEU A 40 10.93 -10.17 3.55
C LEU A 40 11.58 -11.39 4.19
N LYS A 41 12.61 -11.96 3.56
CA LYS A 41 13.37 -13.09 4.12
C LYS A 41 14.23 -12.69 5.32
N ASN A 42 14.80 -11.50 5.32
CA ASN A 42 15.93 -11.16 6.18
C ASN A 42 15.64 -10.06 7.22
N VAL A 43 14.48 -9.37 7.21
CA VAL A 43 14.09 -8.46 8.29
C VAL A 43 13.83 -9.21 9.59
N SER A 44 13.92 -8.50 10.72
CA SER A 44 13.66 -9.08 12.05
C SER A 44 12.20 -9.52 12.22
N LEU A 45 11.25 -8.80 11.59
CA LEU A 45 9.84 -9.14 11.61
C LEU A 45 9.08 -8.47 10.44
N VAL A 46 7.96 -9.05 10.04
CA VAL A 46 7.05 -8.54 9.01
C VAL A 46 5.71 -8.19 9.64
N ALA A 47 5.33 -6.92 9.55
CA ALA A 47 4.00 -6.43 9.88
C ALA A 47 3.09 -6.55 8.66
N CYS A 48 1.97 -7.23 8.79
CA CYS A 48 1.07 -7.54 7.68
C CYS A 48 -0.40 -7.39 8.10
N GLU A 49 -1.25 -7.02 7.17
CA GLU A 49 -2.68 -6.83 7.42
C GLU A 49 -3.34 -8.17 7.77
N ASP A 50 -3.26 -9.15 6.89
CA ASP A 50 -3.67 -10.54 7.11
C ASP A 50 -2.46 -11.49 6.98
N THR A 51 -2.10 -12.14 8.11
CA THR A 51 -1.00 -13.09 8.14
C THR A 51 -1.20 -14.28 7.21
N ARG A 52 -2.44 -14.62 6.86
CA ARG A 52 -2.76 -15.72 5.95
C ARG A 52 -2.35 -15.39 4.51
N GLN A 53 -2.53 -14.12 4.07
CA GLN A 53 -2.11 -13.68 2.75
C GLN A 53 -0.58 -13.64 2.64
N THR A 54 0.09 -13.06 3.64
CA THR A 54 1.55 -13.03 3.67
C THR A 54 2.16 -14.43 3.68
N LYS A 55 1.53 -15.39 4.39
CA LYS A 55 1.96 -16.80 4.39
C LYS A 55 1.89 -17.44 3.00
N LYS A 56 0.98 -17.04 2.10
CA LYS A 56 0.96 -17.52 0.71
C LYS A 56 2.25 -17.14 -0.03
N ILE A 57 2.71 -15.91 0.16
CA ILE A 57 3.99 -15.43 -0.40
C ILE A 57 5.15 -16.25 0.19
N MET A 58 5.17 -16.42 1.53
CA MET A 58 6.22 -17.18 2.22
C MET A 58 6.30 -18.63 1.72
N ASN A 59 5.14 -19.28 1.55
CA ASN A 59 5.07 -20.65 1.04
C ASN A 59 5.53 -20.75 -0.42
N LYS A 60 5.10 -19.81 -1.28
CA LYS A 60 5.49 -19.81 -2.71
C LYS A 60 7.00 -19.66 -2.89
N PHE A 61 7.65 -18.84 -2.07
CA PHE A 61 9.08 -18.53 -2.17
C PHE A 61 9.93 -19.24 -1.11
N GLU A 62 9.36 -20.25 -0.43
CA GLU A 62 10.03 -21.18 0.51
C GLU A 62 10.87 -20.44 1.56
N PHE A 63 10.26 -19.54 2.31
CA PHE A 63 10.91 -18.89 3.44
C PHE A 63 9.98 -18.76 4.65
N THR A 64 10.57 -18.52 5.81
CA THR A 64 9.85 -18.25 7.05
C THR A 64 10.32 -16.94 7.66
N ASN A 65 9.41 -16.24 8.33
CA ASN A 65 9.74 -15.05 9.13
C ASN A 65 8.68 -14.87 10.24
N THR A 66 8.99 -14.04 11.22
CA THR A 66 8.05 -13.65 12.27
C THR A 66 7.03 -12.67 11.70
N LEU A 67 5.75 -13.04 11.74
CA LEU A 67 4.65 -12.20 11.31
C LEU A 67 3.95 -11.56 12.51
N ILE A 68 3.61 -10.28 12.39
CA ILE A 68 2.69 -9.60 13.29
C ILE A 68 1.53 -9.02 12.51
N SER A 69 0.30 -9.25 12.98
CA SER A 69 -0.88 -8.62 12.39
C SER A 69 -0.85 -7.12 12.64
N PHE A 70 -1.02 -6.32 11.59
CA PHE A 70 -1.06 -4.86 11.64
C PHE A 70 -2.16 -4.36 10.70
N ASN A 71 -3.37 -4.18 11.23
CA ASN A 71 -4.57 -3.81 10.47
C ASN A 71 -5.21 -2.55 11.05
N GLN A 72 -6.25 -2.02 10.41
CA GLN A 72 -6.93 -0.79 10.83
C GLN A 72 -7.41 -0.82 12.29
N HIS A 73 -7.78 -1.99 12.82
CA HIS A 73 -8.30 -2.11 14.19
C HIS A 73 -7.24 -2.12 15.27
N ASN A 74 -6.00 -2.51 14.94
CA ASN A 74 -4.93 -2.72 15.93
C ASN A 74 -3.68 -1.87 15.70
N SER A 75 -3.59 -1.14 14.59
CA SER A 75 -2.40 -0.40 14.18
C SER A 75 -1.94 0.59 15.25
N LEU A 76 -2.83 1.45 15.73
CA LEU A 76 -2.49 2.50 16.70
C LEU A 76 -1.87 1.91 18.00
N ASN A 77 -2.39 0.77 18.48
CA ASN A 77 -1.88 0.12 19.68
C ASN A 77 -0.52 -0.57 19.46
N LYS A 78 -0.16 -0.89 18.23
CA LYS A 78 1.09 -1.59 17.90
C LYS A 78 2.23 -0.67 17.50
N ILE A 79 1.93 0.52 17.02
CA ILE A 79 2.94 1.51 16.60
C ILE A 79 3.99 1.76 17.68
N PRO A 80 3.66 2.03 18.97
CA PRO A 80 4.68 2.30 19.99
C PRO A 80 5.70 1.17 20.15
N LYS A 81 5.23 -0.09 20.12
CA LYS A 81 6.12 -1.25 20.21
C LYS A 81 7.00 -1.38 18.97
N MET A 82 6.45 -1.18 17.77
CA MET A 82 7.20 -1.26 16.52
C MET A 82 8.28 -0.17 16.45
N ILE A 83 7.98 1.04 16.88
CA ILE A 83 8.94 2.14 16.95
C ILE A 83 10.08 1.80 17.94
N ASN A 84 9.75 1.26 19.12
CA ASN A 84 10.77 0.83 20.09
C ASN A 84 11.64 -0.30 19.52
N ASP A 85 11.08 -1.25 18.80
CA ASP A 85 11.82 -2.32 18.13
C ASP A 85 12.80 -1.75 17.07
N LEU A 86 12.36 -0.75 16.28
CA LEU A 86 13.23 -0.05 15.32
C LEU A 86 14.37 0.71 16.03
N ILE A 87 14.07 1.45 17.10
CA ILE A 87 15.07 2.16 17.90
C ILE A 87 16.09 1.18 18.52
N ALA A 88 15.63 0.00 18.93
CA ALA A 88 16.50 -1.07 19.42
C ALA A 88 17.34 -1.75 18.32
N GLY A 89 17.20 -1.30 17.06
CA GLY A 89 17.98 -1.80 15.93
C GLY A 89 17.39 -3.01 15.22
N LYS A 90 16.13 -3.41 15.50
CA LYS A 90 15.44 -4.40 14.69
C LYS A 90 15.02 -3.79 13.36
N SER A 91 15.13 -4.54 12.27
CA SER A 91 14.57 -4.15 10.97
C SER A 91 13.14 -4.68 10.83
N LEU A 92 12.24 -3.85 10.31
CA LEU A 92 10.83 -4.20 10.12
C LEU A 92 10.43 -4.03 8.65
N ALA A 93 9.63 -4.96 8.13
CA ALA A 93 8.90 -4.77 6.88
C ALA A 93 7.41 -4.57 7.17
N LEU A 94 6.80 -3.60 6.48
CA LEU A 94 5.35 -3.44 6.42
C LEU A 94 4.88 -3.87 5.06
N VAL A 95 3.88 -4.76 5.01
CA VAL A 95 3.18 -5.22 3.82
C VAL A 95 1.67 -5.07 3.97
N SER A 96 0.97 -4.86 2.86
CA SER A 96 -0.49 -5.02 2.76
C SER A 96 -0.84 -6.38 2.16
N ASP A 97 -2.12 -6.71 2.10
CA ASP A 97 -2.60 -7.96 1.50
C ASP A 97 -2.33 -8.02 0.00
N ALA A 98 -2.35 -6.86 -0.68
CA ALA A 98 -2.02 -6.73 -2.09
C ALA A 98 -1.59 -5.29 -2.44
N GLY A 99 -0.50 -5.13 -3.17
CA GLY A 99 -0.02 -3.83 -3.64
C GLY A 99 0.85 -3.08 -2.64
N MET A 100 0.80 -1.76 -2.69
CA MET A 100 1.60 -0.88 -1.84
C MET A 100 0.92 -0.60 -0.52
N PRO A 101 1.57 -0.86 0.64
CA PRO A 101 1.05 -0.47 1.94
C PRO A 101 0.82 1.04 2.03
N SER A 102 -0.09 1.46 2.90
CA SER A 102 -0.51 2.86 3.10
C SER A 102 -1.30 3.49 1.94
N ILE A 103 -1.60 2.74 0.88
CA ILE A 103 -2.50 3.17 -0.20
C ILE A 103 -3.87 2.53 0.05
N CYS A 104 -4.76 3.22 0.73
CA CYS A 104 -6.03 2.72 1.26
C CYS A 104 -5.89 1.58 2.29
N ASP A 105 -4.69 1.34 2.77
CA ASP A 105 -4.31 0.29 3.71
C ASP A 105 -3.63 0.89 4.95
N PRO A 106 -3.50 0.15 6.06
CA PRO A 106 -2.79 0.60 7.24
C PRO A 106 -1.31 0.87 6.96
N GLY A 107 -0.75 1.94 7.59
CA GLY A 107 0.68 2.20 7.50
C GLY A 107 1.07 3.68 7.61
N GLU A 108 0.19 4.60 7.20
CA GLU A 108 0.47 6.03 7.21
C GLU A 108 0.96 6.52 8.60
N ASP A 109 0.24 6.16 9.66
CA ASP A 109 0.58 6.57 11.02
C ASP A 109 1.92 5.97 11.49
N LEU A 110 2.22 4.73 11.12
CA LEU A 110 3.52 4.12 11.42
C LEU A 110 4.66 4.87 10.71
N VAL A 111 4.48 5.20 9.44
CA VAL A 111 5.46 5.97 8.65
C VAL A 111 5.64 7.37 9.25
N LYS A 112 4.54 8.03 9.61
CA LYS A 112 4.54 9.35 10.23
C LYS A 112 5.30 9.34 11.56
N GLU A 113 5.00 8.37 12.44
CA GLU A 113 5.66 8.25 13.74
C GLU A 113 7.15 7.88 13.58
N ALA A 114 7.49 6.96 12.68
CA ALA A 114 8.89 6.62 12.41
C ALA A 114 9.68 7.84 11.90
N LYS A 115 9.09 8.66 11.02
CA LYS A 115 9.69 9.91 10.56
C LYS A 115 9.88 10.93 11.70
N SER A 116 8.89 11.08 12.58
CA SER A 116 8.99 11.99 13.74
C SER A 116 10.14 11.64 14.68
N LYS A 117 10.48 10.35 14.78
CA LYS A 117 11.62 9.83 15.56
C LYS A 117 12.95 9.82 14.79
N GLY A 118 13.00 10.32 13.57
CA GLY A 118 14.21 10.34 12.75
C GLY A 118 14.67 8.96 12.29
N LEU A 119 13.78 7.96 12.29
CA LEU A 119 14.09 6.61 11.84
C LEU A 119 14.18 6.54 10.32
N ASN A 120 15.00 5.63 9.83
CA ASN A 120 15.18 5.44 8.39
C ASN A 120 14.03 4.60 7.82
N ILE A 121 13.45 5.09 6.71
CA ILE A 121 12.36 4.44 6.00
C ILE A 121 12.78 4.25 4.56
N ILE A 122 12.64 3.03 4.05
CA ILE A 122 12.88 2.69 2.65
C ILE A 122 11.61 2.10 2.04
N CYS A 123 11.16 2.69 0.96
CA CYS A 123 10.11 2.10 0.15
C CYS A 123 10.73 1.16 -0.89
N ILE A 124 10.32 -0.10 -0.88
CA ILE A 124 10.62 -1.09 -1.91
C ILE A 124 9.47 -1.04 -2.91
N PRO A 125 9.68 -0.48 -4.13
CA PRO A 125 8.61 -0.35 -5.11
C PRO A 125 8.07 -1.73 -5.51
N GLY A 126 6.77 -1.77 -5.73
CA GLY A 126 6.07 -2.99 -6.12
C GLY A 126 4.77 -2.70 -6.87
N PRO A 127 3.96 -3.73 -7.16
CA PRO A 127 2.70 -3.58 -7.85
C PRO A 127 1.77 -2.57 -7.20
N CYS A 128 1.06 -1.80 -8.03
CA CYS A 128 0.07 -0.82 -7.59
C CYS A 128 -1.13 -0.87 -8.55
N ALA A 129 -2.27 -1.36 -8.07
CA ALA A 129 -3.45 -1.59 -8.90
C ALA A 129 -3.96 -0.33 -9.61
N ALA A 130 -3.96 0.83 -8.92
CA ALA A 130 -4.39 2.10 -9.49
C ALA A 130 -3.53 2.53 -10.69
N ILE A 131 -2.21 2.40 -10.57
CA ILE A 131 -1.27 2.74 -11.65
C ILE A 131 -1.34 1.69 -12.77
N THR A 132 -1.44 0.41 -12.43
CA THR A 132 -1.55 -0.68 -13.42
C THR A 132 -2.82 -0.51 -14.26
N ALA A 133 -3.95 -0.21 -13.64
CA ALA A 133 -5.20 0.06 -14.35
C ALA A 133 -5.08 1.29 -15.26
N LEU A 134 -4.51 2.39 -14.77
CA LEU A 134 -4.31 3.61 -15.55
C LEU A 134 -3.46 3.35 -16.80
N VAL A 135 -2.33 2.67 -16.65
CA VAL A 135 -1.43 2.36 -17.77
C VAL A 135 -2.10 1.44 -18.79
N SER A 136 -2.92 0.49 -18.32
CA SER A 136 -3.62 -0.48 -19.19
C SER A 136 -4.85 0.11 -19.87
N SER A 137 -5.39 1.23 -19.38
CA SER A 137 -6.65 1.81 -19.90
C SER A 137 -6.49 2.55 -21.24
N GLY A 138 -5.28 3.01 -21.56
CA GLY A 138 -5.04 3.91 -22.69
C GLY A 138 -5.54 5.34 -22.49
N PHE A 139 -6.10 5.70 -21.34
CA PHE A 139 -6.49 7.06 -21.01
C PHE A 139 -5.28 7.98 -20.75
N PRO A 140 -5.45 9.31 -20.87
CA PRO A 140 -4.39 10.25 -20.54
C PRO A 140 -3.85 10.02 -19.13
N SER A 141 -2.53 9.80 -19.00
CA SER A 141 -1.89 9.43 -17.73
C SER A 141 -0.91 10.48 -17.19
N SER A 142 -0.63 11.55 -17.95
CA SER A 142 0.30 12.60 -17.54
C SER A 142 -0.17 13.39 -16.32
N LYS A 143 -1.50 13.54 -16.17
CA LYS A 143 -2.16 14.14 -14.99
C LYS A 143 -3.39 13.31 -14.70
N PHE A 144 -3.47 12.75 -13.50
CA PHE A 144 -4.60 11.94 -13.05
C PHE A 144 -4.87 12.16 -11.56
N THR A 145 -6.04 11.74 -11.10
CA THR A 145 -6.41 11.70 -9.69
C THR A 145 -6.64 10.27 -9.22
N PHE A 146 -6.39 10.00 -7.96
CA PHE A 146 -6.72 8.76 -7.29
C PHE A 146 -7.60 9.05 -6.08
N GLU A 147 -8.83 8.55 -6.08
CA GLU A 147 -9.86 8.85 -5.08
C GLU A 147 -10.07 7.71 -4.07
N GLY A 148 -9.28 6.62 -4.16
CA GLY A 148 -9.44 5.47 -3.29
C GLY A 148 -10.78 4.76 -3.48
N PHE A 149 -11.39 4.27 -2.39
CA PHE A 149 -12.68 3.59 -2.42
C PHE A 149 -13.84 4.59 -2.41
N LEU A 150 -14.85 4.32 -3.24
CA LEU A 150 -16.08 5.10 -3.24
C LEU A 150 -16.82 5.00 -1.88
N PRO A 151 -17.43 6.10 -1.40
CA PRO A 151 -18.20 6.10 -0.17
C PRO A 151 -19.28 5.01 -0.16
N LYS A 152 -19.50 4.40 1.01
CA LYS A 152 -20.55 3.38 1.19
C LYS A 152 -21.94 4.00 1.10
N LYS A 153 -22.12 5.21 1.63
CA LYS A 153 -23.39 5.94 1.63
C LYS A 153 -23.71 6.47 0.24
N LYS A 154 -24.90 6.17 -0.27
CA LYS A 154 -25.34 6.48 -1.64
C LYS A 154 -25.16 7.97 -1.98
N SER A 155 -25.70 8.86 -1.15
CA SER A 155 -25.64 10.32 -1.40
C SER A 155 -24.22 10.90 -1.45
N GLU A 156 -23.30 10.37 -0.64
CA GLU A 156 -21.90 10.80 -0.65
C GLU A 156 -21.18 10.27 -1.89
N ARG A 157 -21.50 9.05 -2.34
CA ARG A 157 -20.98 8.47 -3.56
C ARG A 157 -21.43 9.22 -4.80
N GLU A 158 -22.72 9.54 -4.89
CA GLU A 158 -23.28 10.33 -6.00
C GLU A 158 -22.64 11.73 -6.09
N LYS A 159 -22.48 12.39 -4.95
CA LYS A 159 -21.80 13.68 -4.87
C LYS A 159 -20.35 13.58 -5.38
N LEU A 160 -19.58 12.58 -4.94
CA LEU A 160 -18.20 12.38 -5.39
C LEU A 160 -18.15 12.06 -6.90
N LEU A 161 -19.04 11.20 -7.40
CA LEU A 161 -19.09 10.87 -8.83
C LEU A 161 -19.43 12.10 -9.68
N LEU A 162 -20.33 12.97 -9.22
CA LEU A 162 -20.63 14.24 -9.87
C LEU A 162 -19.43 15.22 -9.85
N GLU A 163 -18.65 15.23 -8.79
CA GLU A 163 -17.40 16.00 -8.72
C GLU A 163 -16.37 15.46 -9.71
N ILE A 164 -16.22 14.14 -9.78
CA ILE A 164 -15.32 13.46 -10.72
C ILE A 164 -15.72 13.72 -12.17
N SER A 165 -17.01 13.67 -12.51
CA SER A 165 -17.50 13.89 -13.88
C SER A 165 -17.19 15.29 -14.43
N LYS A 166 -16.98 16.27 -13.57
CA LYS A 166 -16.56 17.64 -13.92
C LYS A 166 -15.04 17.80 -14.04
N ASN A 167 -14.27 16.76 -13.71
CA ASN A 167 -12.83 16.81 -13.76
C ASN A 167 -12.33 16.34 -15.13
N GLU A 168 -11.54 17.17 -15.81
CA GLU A 168 -10.94 16.83 -17.11
C GLU A 168 -9.81 15.78 -17.02
N LYS A 169 -9.36 15.45 -15.79
CA LYS A 169 -8.28 14.49 -15.58
C LYS A 169 -8.83 13.08 -15.49
N THR A 170 -8.07 12.12 -15.96
CA THR A 170 -8.36 10.70 -15.70
C THR A 170 -8.40 10.47 -14.18
N THR A 171 -9.47 9.83 -13.71
CA THR A 171 -9.62 9.45 -12.31
C THR A 171 -9.56 7.95 -12.15
N THR A 172 -8.73 7.45 -11.24
CA THR A 172 -8.69 6.05 -10.85
C THR A 172 -9.36 5.87 -9.49
N LEU A 173 -10.13 4.79 -9.35
CA LEU A 173 -10.90 4.46 -8.17
C LEU A 173 -10.64 3.01 -7.77
N PHE A 174 -10.73 2.71 -6.47
CA PHE A 174 -10.90 1.34 -5.99
C PHE A 174 -12.36 1.05 -5.73
N GLU A 175 -12.80 -0.13 -6.13
CA GLU A 175 -14.12 -0.62 -5.77
C GLU A 175 -14.11 -2.14 -5.56
N SER A 176 -14.93 -2.62 -4.63
CA SER A 176 -15.02 -4.06 -4.39
C SER A 176 -15.82 -4.75 -5.50
N PRO A 177 -15.49 -6.02 -5.85
CA PRO A 177 -16.24 -6.79 -6.83
C PRO A 177 -17.75 -6.89 -6.54
N HIS A 178 -18.12 -6.87 -5.26
CA HIS A 178 -19.53 -6.94 -4.82
C HIS A 178 -20.32 -5.65 -5.08
N ARG A 179 -19.63 -4.52 -5.20
CA ARG A 179 -20.25 -3.20 -5.37
C ARG A 179 -20.11 -2.64 -6.78
N ILE A 180 -19.18 -3.17 -7.59
CA ILE A 180 -18.83 -2.60 -8.89
C ILE A 180 -20.05 -2.44 -9.81
N LYS A 181 -20.94 -3.44 -9.85
CA LYS A 181 -22.16 -3.38 -10.69
C LYS A 181 -23.06 -2.21 -10.29
N SER A 182 -23.34 -2.04 -9.01
CA SER A 182 -24.16 -0.94 -8.53
C SER A 182 -23.50 0.43 -8.72
N CYS A 183 -22.18 0.50 -8.68
CA CYS A 183 -21.44 1.73 -8.93
C CYS A 183 -21.47 2.13 -10.41
N LEU A 184 -21.29 1.17 -11.32
CA LEU A 184 -21.31 1.41 -12.78
C LEU A 184 -22.69 1.82 -13.30
N LEU A 185 -23.79 1.27 -12.77
CA LEU A 185 -25.14 1.68 -13.15
C LEU A 185 -25.42 3.15 -12.85
N TYR A 186 -24.85 3.68 -11.76
CA TYR A 186 -24.98 5.10 -11.42
C TYR A 186 -24.10 6.04 -12.26
N THR A 187 -23.00 5.54 -12.83
CA THR A 187 -22.16 6.35 -13.72
C THR A 187 -22.77 6.50 -15.10
N SER A 188 -23.51 5.51 -15.60
CA SER A 188 -24.24 5.64 -16.88
C SER A 188 -25.40 6.65 -16.78
N ASP A 189 -26.19 6.58 -15.70
CA ASP A 189 -27.31 7.50 -15.49
C ASP A 189 -26.86 8.97 -15.30
N ALA A 190 -25.69 9.18 -14.67
CA ALA A 190 -25.14 10.54 -14.48
C ALA A 190 -24.47 11.13 -15.74
N ALA A 191 -24.15 10.30 -16.73
CA ALA A 191 -23.60 10.75 -18.01
C ALA A 191 -24.69 11.13 -19.05
N ASP A 192 -25.92 10.70 -18.81
CA ASP A 192 -27.06 10.92 -19.73
C ASP A 192 -27.95 12.12 -19.30
N GLU A 193 -27.64 12.82 -18.20
CA GLU A 193 -28.31 14.09 -17.87
C GLU A 193 -27.64 15.26 -18.60
N PRO A 194 -28.46 16.05 -19.39
CA PRO A 194 -27.97 17.15 -20.21
C PRO A 194 -27.43 18.35 -19.42
#